data_2ef410b12168dcf561c6e191e9074507
#
_entry.id   2ef410b12168dcf561c6e191e9074507
#
_cell.length_a   1.000
_cell.length_b   1.000
_cell.length_c   1.000
_cell.angle_alpha   90.00
_cell.angle_beta   90.00
_cell.angle_gamma   90.00
#
_symmetry.space_group_name_H-M   'P 1'
#
loop_
_entity.id
_entity.type
_entity.pdbx_description
1 polymer ?
#
loop_
_entity_poly.entity_id
_entity_poly.type
_entity_poly.pdbx_seq_one_letter_code
_entity_poly.pdbx_strand_id
1 'polypeptide(L)'
;PRHIEEFEGLREYSLSLSCPEAARILLGKKEKTTFQTAEVPVPEETYEDFDYLLFTALMDTRDFFLEIVQNRQIPMKLRLQKILAAASDFQRCLDKNELFKWEDIRQRHKASGFGEGFSNKVKQHINQKDTPEQLFKKMWKTIVPKMEVLRPGWHDFLNKALSALYGKSAPAYLEHKDDFSKAYPDWNIQEEQLLVYWIYTYFCGAVYDEEIFAKIKMAVICTLLIHELDIGTYLKNGRIFCLGDQISICYRFSRELEHSDLNLNALENLLASDKLFSLENMLKIC
;
A
#
# COMPACT_ATOMS: atom_id res chain seq x y z
N PRO A 1 0.40 21.06 -1.99
CA PRO A 1 -0.63 20.65 -1.04
C PRO A 1 -0.01 19.79 0.04
N ARG A 2 -0.32 20.14 1.27
CA ARG A 2 0.04 19.35 2.43
C ARG A 2 -1.16 18.47 2.76
N HIS A 3 -0.91 17.24 3.14
CA HIS A 3 -1.85 16.43 3.87
C HIS A 3 -1.53 16.66 5.35
N ILE A 4 -2.56 16.94 6.14
CA ILE A 4 -2.42 17.20 7.57
C ILE A 4 -3.41 16.29 8.27
N GLU A 5 -2.90 15.41 9.12
CA GLU A 5 -3.68 14.59 10.02
C GLU A 5 -3.51 15.11 11.43
N GLU A 6 -4.58 15.22 12.15
CA GLU A 6 -4.58 15.63 13.56
C GLU A 6 -5.14 14.48 14.40
N PHE A 7 -4.30 13.98 15.27
CA PHE A 7 -4.68 13.10 16.35
C PHE A 7 -4.47 13.85 17.65
N GLU A 8 -5.12 13.45 18.70
CA GLU A 8 -4.92 14.08 19.98
C GLU A 8 -3.44 14.03 20.40
N GLY A 9 -2.86 15.21 20.63
CA GLY A 9 -1.45 15.35 20.99
C GLY A 9 -0.44 15.17 19.85
N LEU A 10 -0.89 14.90 18.61
CA LEU A 10 0.00 14.73 17.46
C LEU A 10 -0.59 15.41 16.23
N ARG A 11 0.25 16.15 15.50
CA ARG A 11 -0.07 16.66 14.17
C ARG A 11 0.95 16.16 13.18
N GLU A 12 0.50 15.40 12.20
CA GLU A 12 1.34 14.85 11.14
C GLU A 12 1.22 15.65 9.85
N TYR A 13 2.34 15.85 9.18
CA TYR A 13 2.42 16.54 7.90
C TYR A 13 2.99 15.61 6.84
N SER A 14 2.29 15.48 5.73
CA SER A 14 2.79 14.76 4.57
C SER A 14 2.52 15.52 3.27
N LEU A 15 3.12 15.07 2.18
CA LEU A 15 2.82 15.57 0.84
C LEU A 15 1.74 14.68 0.22
N SER A 16 0.69 15.28 -0.35
CA SER A 16 -0.33 14.51 -1.05
C SER A 16 0.12 14.13 -2.46
N LEU A 17 0.10 12.85 -2.79
CA LEU A 17 0.38 12.34 -4.13
C LEU A 17 -0.59 12.86 -5.20
N SER A 18 -1.76 13.34 -4.82
CA SER A 18 -2.74 13.98 -5.69
C SER A 18 -2.28 15.30 -6.31
N CYS A 19 -1.09 15.77 -5.95
CA CYS A 19 -0.40 16.91 -6.55
C CYS A 19 0.80 16.43 -7.37
N PRO A 20 0.89 16.78 -8.68
CA PRO A 20 2.01 16.36 -9.52
C PRO A 20 3.39 16.77 -8.98
N GLU A 21 3.50 17.95 -8.36
CA GLU A 21 4.76 18.42 -7.79
C GLU A 21 5.14 17.65 -6.52
N ALA A 22 4.18 17.34 -5.66
CA ALA A 22 4.41 16.48 -4.50
C ALA A 22 4.81 15.06 -4.93
N ALA A 23 4.13 14.49 -5.93
CA ALA A 23 4.49 13.22 -6.52
C ALA A 23 5.92 13.25 -7.11
N ARG A 24 6.30 14.34 -7.79
CA ARG A 24 7.66 14.53 -8.33
C ARG A 24 8.73 14.52 -7.23
N ILE A 25 8.48 15.22 -6.13
CA ILE A 25 9.42 15.28 -4.99
C ILE A 25 9.54 13.89 -4.37
N LEU A 26 8.42 13.23 -4.11
CA LEU A 26 8.37 11.94 -3.44
C LEU A 26 9.01 10.82 -4.28
N LEU A 27 8.59 10.69 -5.54
CA LEU A 27 9.06 9.64 -6.45
C LEU A 27 10.47 9.90 -7.00
N GLY A 28 10.94 11.14 -7.02
CA GLY A 28 12.30 11.51 -7.40
C GLY A 28 13.33 11.28 -6.30
N LYS A 29 12.90 11.05 -5.06
CA LYS A 29 13.79 10.85 -3.91
C LYS A 29 14.43 9.46 -3.96
N LYS A 30 15.75 9.40 -3.87
CA LYS A 30 16.53 8.15 -3.88
C LYS A 30 16.89 7.65 -2.47
N GLU A 31 16.94 8.56 -1.50
CA GLU A 31 17.22 8.26 -0.11
C GLU A 31 16.01 7.64 0.58
N LYS A 32 16.27 6.95 1.68
CA LYS A 32 15.19 6.50 2.58
C LYS A 32 14.45 7.69 3.15
N THR A 33 13.16 7.54 3.34
CA THR A 33 12.36 8.57 4.00
C THR A 33 12.68 8.58 5.49
N THR A 34 12.98 9.76 6.00
CA THR A 34 13.17 10.02 7.43
C THR A 34 12.06 10.93 7.93
N PHE A 35 11.59 10.66 9.13
CA PHE A 35 10.55 11.46 9.78
C PHE A 35 11.20 12.36 10.81
N GLN A 36 10.77 13.60 10.88
CA GLN A 36 11.25 14.57 11.86
C GLN A 36 10.12 14.78 12.87
N THR A 37 10.42 14.60 14.13
CA THR A 37 9.52 14.91 15.23
C THR A 37 9.91 16.26 15.82
N ALA A 38 8.94 17.15 16.01
CA ALA A 38 9.11 18.39 16.73
C ALA A 38 8.11 18.44 17.87
N GLU A 39 8.56 18.86 19.04
CA GLU A 39 7.65 19.16 20.13
C GLU A 39 6.83 20.40 19.80
N VAL A 40 5.52 20.27 19.86
CA VAL A 40 4.58 21.38 19.66
C VAL A 40 3.74 21.49 20.94
N PRO A 41 3.41 22.70 21.41
CA PRO A 41 2.48 22.83 22.51
C PRO A 41 1.16 22.14 22.17
N VAL A 42 0.77 21.19 23.00
CA VAL A 42 -0.47 20.43 22.85
C VAL A 42 -1.61 21.26 23.46
N PRO A 43 -2.77 21.43 22.79
CA PRO A 43 -3.96 21.98 23.46
C PRO A 43 -4.35 21.10 24.66
N GLU A 44 -4.83 21.73 25.73
CA GLU A 44 -5.26 21.02 26.95
C GLU A 44 -6.59 20.23 26.76
N GLU A 45 -7.17 20.23 25.58
CA GLU A 45 -8.43 19.54 25.28
C GLU A 45 -8.17 18.06 25.09
N THR A 46 -8.73 17.22 25.96
CA THR A 46 -8.75 15.75 25.84
C THR A 46 -10.09 15.31 25.27
N TYR A 47 -10.07 14.46 24.25
CA TYR A 47 -11.29 13.82 23.73
C TYR A 47 -11.61 12.58 24.56
N GLU A 48 -12.78 12.57 25.23
CA GLU A 48 -13.16 11.50 26.19
C GLU A 48 -13.22 10.10 25.56
N ASP A 49 -13.46 10.01 24.25
CA ASP A 49 -13.67 8.74 23.52
C ASP A 49 -12.46 8.30 22.67
N PHE A 50 -11.29 8.91 22.81
CA PHE A 50 -10.12 8.53 22.02
C PHE A 50 -9.32 7.39 22.69
N ASP A 51 -9.08 6.29 21.94
CA ASP A 51 -8.28 5.16 22.43
C ASP A 51 -6.77 5.43 22.33
N TYR A 52 -6.24 6.10 23.34
CA TYR A 52 -4.81 6.40 23.46
C TYR A 52 -3.91 5.15 23.50
N LEU A 53 -4.41 4.07 24.09
CA LEU A 53 -3.63 2.85 24.23
C LEU A 53 -3.46 2.19 22.87
N LEU A 54 -4.54 2.07 22.11
CA LEU A 54 -4.50 1.56 20.74
C LEU A 54 -3.68 2.48 19.85
N PHE A 55 -3.88 3.80 19.94
CA PHE A 55 -3.14 4.76 19.11
C PHE A 55 -1.63 4.68 19.33
N THR A 56 -1.17 4.60 20.57
CA THR A 56 0.26 4.42 20.90
C THR A 56 0.82 3.13 20.31
N ALA A 57 0.06 2.03 20.43
CA ALA A 57 0.44 0.75 19.86
C ALA A 57 0.50 0.79 18.30
N LEU A 58 -0.43 1.54 17.68
CA LEU A 58 -0.44 1.75 16.22
C LEU A 58 0.77 2.57 15.75
N MET A 59 1.17 3.63 16.45
CA MET A 59 2.35 4.42 16.10
C MET A 59 3.62 3.56 16.11
N ASP A 60 3.86 2.81 17.17
CA ASP A 60 4.99 1.88 17.26
C ASP A 60 4.97 0.81 16.16
N THR A 61 3.78 0.35 15.80
CA THR A 61 3.60 -0.66 14.76
C THR A 61 3.77 -0.08 13.37
N ARG A 62 3.36 1.16 13.14
CA ARG A 62 3.65 1.91 11.91
C ARG A 62 5.15 2.02 11.70
N ASP A 63 5.89 2.42 12.71
CA ASP A 63 7.35 2.54 12.62
C ASP A 63 8.00 1.19 12.33
N PHE A 64 7.53 0.11 12.95
CA PHE A 64 7.95 -1.25 12.64
C PHE A 64 7.69 -1.63 11.17
N PHE A 65 6.54 -1.30 10.60
CA PHE A 65 6.27 -1.55 9.18
C PHE A 65 7.16 -0.70 8.26
N LEU A 66 7.39 0.57 8.60
CA LEU A 66 8.27 1.45 7.84
C LEU A 66 9.73 0.96 7.87
N GLU A 67 10.22 0.42 8.99
CA GLU A 67 11.54 -0.22 9.08
C GLU A 67 11.63 -1.42 8.12
N ILE A 68 10.61 -2.28 8.06
CA ILE A 68 10.57 -3.43 7.15
C ILE A 68 10.58 -2.98 5.69
N VAL A 69 9.69 -2.04 5.35
CA VAL A 69 9.53 -1.56 3.97
C VAL A 69 10.80 -0.90 3.46
N GLN A 70 11.53 -0.18 4.30
CA GLN A 70 12.76 0.52 3.95
C GLN A 70 14.04 -0.34 4.13
N ASN A 71 13.91 -1.62 4.42
CA ASN A 71 15.07 -2.52 4.51
C ASN A 71 15.51 -2.99 3.12
N ARG A 72 16.30 -2.19 2.43
CA ARG A 72 16.78 -2.44 1.06
C ARG A 72 17.71 -3.65 0.90
N GLN A 73 18.15 -4.27 1.99
CA GLN A 73 18.91 -5.52 1.96
C GLN A 73 18.02 -6.74 1.66
N ILE A 74 16.71 -6.58 1.80
CA ILE A 74 15.71 -7.63 1.61
C ILE A 74 14.91 -7.35 0.32
N PRO A 75 14.70 -8.34 -0.54
CA PRO A 75 13.84 -8.19 -1.72
C PRO A 75 12.46 -7.65 -1.37
N MET A 76 11.92 -6.72 -2.16
CA MET A 76 10.64 -6.06 -1.89
C MET A 76 9.50 -7.07 -1.69
N LYS A 77 9.45 -8.09 -2.52
CA LYS A 77 8.49 -9.20 -2.35
C LYS A 77 8.42 -9.73 -0.91
N LEU A 78 9.56 -10.02 -0.30
CA LEU A 78 9.62 -10.55 1.06
C LEU A 78 9.21 -9.49 2.10
N ARG A 79 9.54 -8.21 1.85
CA ARG A 79 9.11 -7.10 2.71
C ARG A 79 7.59 -6.96 2.70
N LEU A 80 6.96 -6.98 1.53
CA LEU A 80 5.49 -6.95 1.37
C LEU A 80 4.82 -8.13 2.07
N GLN A 81 5.31 -9.33 1.83
CA GLN A 81 4.79 -10.54 2.47
C GLN A 81 4.91 -10.48 4.00
N LYS A 82 5.98 -9.89 4.50
CA LYS A 82 6.22 -9.74 5.94
C LYS A 82 5.25 -8.76 6.60
N ILE A 83 5.03 -7.59 6.01
CA ILE A 83 4.09 -6.61 6.56
C ILE A 83 2.65 -7.13 6.52
N LEU A 84 2.25 -7.85 5.46
CA LEU A 84 0.94 -8.47 5.36
C LEU A 84 0.73 -9.55 6.43
N ALA A 85 1.71 -10.43 6.63
CA ALA A 85 1.63 -11.48 7.66
C ALA A 85 1.57 -10.88 9.06
N ALA A 86 2.39 -9.87 9.35
CA ALA A 86 2.40 -9.19 10.65
C ALA A 86 1.08 -8.44 10.89
N ALA A 87 0.58 -7.69 9.91
CA ALA A 87 -0.70 -6.98 10.02
C ALA A 87 -1.87 -7.93 10.27
N SER A 88 -1.88 -9.10 9.63
CA SER A 88 -2.89 -10.13 9.90
C SER A 88 -2.80 -10.69 11.34
N ASP A 89 -1.59 -10.80 11.91
CA ASP A 89 -1.42 -11.23 13.31
C ASP A 89 -1.87 -10.13 14.28
N PHE A 90 -1.57 -8.85 14.01
CA PHE A 90 -2.04 -7.72 14.80
C PHE A 90 -3.57 -7.61 14.75
N GLN A 91 -4.18 -7.74 13.58
CA GLN A 91 -5.64 -7.74 13.44
C GLN A 91 -6.29 -8.81 14.31
N ARG A 92 -5.80 -10.05 14.21
CA ARG A 92 -6.32 -11.16 15.04
C ARG A 92 -6.14 -10.95 16.56
N CYS A 93 -5.13 -10.21 16.96
CA CYS A 93 -4.92 -9.83 18.34
C CYS A 93 -5.98 -8.80 18.78
N LEU A 94 -6.25 -7.80 17.94
CA LEU A 94 -7.26 -6.79 18.21
C LEU A 94 -8.67 -7.41 18.22
N ASP A 95 -9.03 -8.22 17.24
CA ASP A 95 -10.32 -8.94 17.14
C ASP A 95 -10.64 -9.77 18.42
N LYS A 96 -9.60 -10.19 19.14
CA LYS A 96 -9.72 -10.96 20.39
C LYS A 96 -9.66 -10.11 21.66
N ASN A 97 -9.54 -8.79 21.49
CA ASN A 97 -9.32 -7.85 22.59
C ASN A 97 -8.08 -8.21 23.46
N GLU A 98 -6.99 -8.64 22.80
CA GLU A 98 -5.74 -9.11 23.42
C GLU A 98 -4.59 -8.09 23.24
N LEU A 99 -4.87 -6.79 23.32
CA LEU A 99 -3.88 -5.72 23.08
C LEU A 99 -2.60 -5.89 23.92
N PHE A 100 -2.71 -6.52 25.09
CA PHE A 100 -1.56 -6.85 25.97
C PHE A 100 -0.53 -7.79 25.31
N LYS A 101 -0.90 -8.53 24.24
CA LYS A 101 0.03 -9.39 23.46
C LYS A 101 0.71 -8.67 22.29
N TRP A 102 0.44 -7.40 22.09
CA TRP A 102 0.86 -6.64 20.93
C TRP A 102 2.38 -6.59 20.76
N GLU A 103 3.07 -6.31 21.88
CA GLU A 103 4.54 -6.29 21.87
C GLU A 103 5.15 -7.67 21.59
N ASP A 104 4.57 -8.74 22.12
CA ASP A 104 5.02 -10.10 21.86
C ASP A 104 4.91 -10.44 20.36
N ILE A 105 3.84 -9.99 19.69
CA ILE A 105 3.67 -10.17 18.24
C ILE A 105 4.77 -9.42 17.50
N ARG A 106 5.03 -8.16 17.86
CA ARG A 106 6.07 -7.33 17.24
C ARG A 106 7.46 -7.99 17.39
N GLN A 107 7.81 -8.42 18.59
CA GLN A 107 9.10 -9.08 18.87
C GLN A 107 9.24 -10.41 18.12
N ARG A 108 8.18 -11.21 18.06
CA ARG A 108 8.16 -12.46 17.29
C ARG A 108 8.44 -12.19 15.80
N HIS A 109 7.83 -11.17 15.23
CA HIS A 109 8.07 -10.79 13.84
C HIS A 109 9.48 -10.22 13.64
N LYS A 110 10.04 -9.45 14.56
CA LYS A 110 11.44 -9.02 14.52
C LYS A 110 12.39 -10.22 14.56
N ALA A 111 12.20 -11.13 15.50
CA ALA A 111 13.06 -12.31 15.69
C ALA A 111 12.97 -13.32 14.52
N SER A 112 11.82 -13.48 13.87
CA SER A 112 11.64 -14.46 12.79
C SER A 112 12.41 -14.12 11.50
N GLY A 113 12.91 -12.90 11.37
CA GLY A 113 13.67 -12.44 10.19
C GLY A 113 12.95 -12.68 8.86
N PHE A 114 13.75 -12.90 7.80
CA PHE A 114 13.30 -13.15 6.42
C PHE A 114 13.85 -14.47 5.87
N GLY A 115 14.31 -15.38 6.73
CA GLY A 115 14.94 -16.65 6.36
C GLY A 115 13.98 -17.69 5.79
N GLU A 116 14.51 -18.88 5.55
CA GLU A 116 13.76 -20.01 4.97
C GLU A 116 12.48 -20.36 5.75
N GLY A 117 12.51 -20.27 7.07
CA GLY A 117 11.35 -20.54 7.91
C GLY A 117 10.18 -19.60 7.62
N PHE A 118 10.44 -18.31 7.38
CA PHE A 118 9.43 -17.36 6.96
C PHE A 118 8.93 -17.67 5.55
N SER A 119 9.84 -17.86 4.60
CA SER A 119 9.50 -18.17 3.20
C SER A 119 8.67 -19.42 3.07
N ASN A 120 8.96 -20.47 3.86
CA ASN A 120 8.19 -21.72 3.85
C ASN A 120 6.78 -21.54 4.44
N LYS A 121 6.62 -20.76 5.51
CA LYS A 121 5.28 -20.40 6.03
C LYS A 121 4.47 -19.64 5.00
N VAL A 122 5.06 -18.65 4.33
CA VAL A 122 4.38 -17.90 3.28
C VAL A 122 3.93 -18.82 2.14
N LYS A 123 4.79 -19.73 1.65
CA LYS A 123 4.44 -20.70 0.60
C LYS A 123 3.24 -21.58 0.95
N GLN A 124 3.07 -21.94 2.23
CA GLN A 124 1.93 -22.73 2.70
C GLN A 124 0.61 -21.95 2.66
N HIS A 125 0.66 -20.64 2.77
CA HIS A 125 -0.52 -19.76 2.83
C HIS A 125 -0.86 -19.11 1.49
N ILE A 126 0.00 -19.19 0.48
CA ILE A 126 -0.27 -18.57 -0.84
C ILE A 126 -1.41 -19.33 -1.55
N ASN A 127 -2.33 -18.56 -2.14
CA ASN A 127 -3.36 -19.11 -3.04
C ASN A 127 -2.72 -19.87 -4.21
N GLN A 128 -3.07 -21.14 -4.35
CA GLN A 128 -2.55 -22.03 -5.41
C GLN A 128 -3.46 -22.08 -6.65
N LYS A 129 -4.68 -21.56 -6.59
CA LYS A 129 -5.70 -21.66 -7.65
C LYS A 129 -5.53 -20.62 -8.75
N ASP A 130 -5.30 -19.37 -8.35
CA ASP A 130 -5.23 -18.24 -9.28
C ASP A 130 -3.78 -17.83 -9.53
N THR A 131 -3.49 -17.37 -10.76
CA THR A 131 -2.23 -16.65 -11.05
C THR A 131 -2.30 -15.20 -10.55
N PRO A 132 -1.15 -14.51 -10.34
CA PRO A 132 -1.16 -13.09 -10.01
C PRO A 132 -1.95 -12.25 -11.02
N GLU A 133 -1.81 -12.52 -12.31
CA GLU A 133 -2.57 -11.86 -13.38
C GLU A 133 -4.09 -12.02 -13.20
N GLN A 134 -4.55 -13.23 -12.91
CA GLN A 134 -5.97 -13.52 -12.69
C GLN A 134 -6.50 -12.78 -11.47
N LEU A 135 -5.71 -12.71 -10.38
CA LEU A 135 -6.07 -11.97 -9.18
C LEU A 135 -6.17 -10.46 -9.48
N PHE A 136 -5.18 -9.85 -10.14
CA PHE A 136 -5.24 -8.43 -10.49
C PHE A 136 -6.43 -8.11 -11.41
N LYS A 137 -6.72 -8.95 -12.41
CA LYS A 137 -7.91 -8.80 -13.26
C LYS A 137 -9.21 -8.83 -12.45
N LYS A 138 -9.31 -9.72 -11.45
CA LYS A 138 -10.46 -9.78 -10.54
C LYS A 138 -10.53 -8.53 -9.66
N MET A 139 -9.40 -8.10 -9.10
CA MET A 139 -9.32 -6.91 -8.23
C MET A 139 -9.75 -5.64 -8.99
N TRP A 140 -9.25 -5.41 -10.19
CA TRP A 140 -9.68 -4.30 -11.04
C TRP A 140 -11.18 -4.32 -11.32
N LYS A 141 -11.73 -5.50 -11.67
CA LYS A 141 -13.17 -5.68 -11.92
C LYS A 141 -14.03 -5.47 -10.69
N THR A 142 -13.48 -5.67 -9.51
CA THR A 142 -14.20 -5.50 -8.23
C THR A 142 -14.10 -4.06 -7.73
N ILE A 143 -12.93 -3.44 -7.83
CA ILE A 143 -12.68 -2.08 -7.31
C ILE A 143 -13.34 -1.01 -8.18
N VAL A 144 -13.07 -1.02 -9.50
CA VAL A 144 -13.47 0.07 -10.40
C VAL A 144 -14.98 0.37 -10.39
N PRO A 145 -15.88 -0.62 -10.43
CA PRO A 145 -17.33 -0.35 -10.39
C PRO A 145 -17.86 0.19 -9.06
N LYS A 146 -17.06 0.14 -8.00
CA LYS A 146 -17.42 0.65 -6.66
C LYS A 146 -17.01 2.10 -6.46
N MET A 147 -16.19 2.63 -7.35
CA MET A 147 -15.67 4.00 -7.26
C MET A 147 -16.47 4.96 -8.14
N GLU A 148 -16.76 6.14 -7.62
CA GLU A 148 -17.19 7.26 -8.45
C GLU A 148 -16.01 7.82 -9.28
N VAL A 149 -16.31 8.39 -10.43
CA VAL A 149 -15.32 8.99 -11.30
C VAL A 149 -15.26 10.49 -11.05
N LEU A 150 -14.14 10.97 -10.53
CA LEU A 150 -13.94 12.39 -10.24
C LEU A 150 -13.49 13.18 -11.47
N ARG A 151 -12.77 12.53 -12.38
CA ARG A 151 -12.18 13.19 -13.54
C ARG A 151 -12.61 12.56 -14.86
N PRO A 152 -13.04 13.39 -15.84
CA PRO A 152 -13.24 12.92 -17.20
C PRO A 152 -11.98 12.23 -17.74
N GLY A 153 -12.17 11.09 -18.42
CA GLY A 153 -11.07 10.34 -19.04
C GLY A 153 -10.36 9.33 -18.10
N TRP A 154 -10.75 9.21 -16.84
CA TRP A 154 -10.17 8.20 -15.94
C TRP A 154 -10.41 6.78 -16.44
N HIS A 155 -11.65 6.42 -16.76
CA HIS A 155 -11.96 5.09 -17.32
C HIS A 155 -11.28 4.82 -18.67
N ASP A 156 -11.16 5.82 -19.53
CA ASP A 156 -10.45 5.69 -20.80
C ASP A 156 -8.95 5.42 -20.59
N PHE A 157 -8.34 6.13 -19.63
CA PHE A 157 -6.96 5.89 -19.23
C PHE A 157 -6.77 4.46 -18.69
N LEU A 158 -7.60 4.02 -17.73
CA LEU A 158 -7.56 2.66 -17.18
C LEU A 158 -7.71 1.61 -18.29
N ASN A 159 -8.74 1.74 -19.12
CA ASN A 159 -9.01 0.77 -20.17
C ASN A 159 -7.85 0.65 -21.16
N LYS A 160 -7.21 1.75 -21.54
CA LYS A 160 -6.04 1.74 -22.42
C LYS A 160 -4.83 1.04 -21.80
N ALA A 161 -4.52 1.36 -20.55
CA ALA A 161 -3.39 0.75 -19.84
C ALA A 161 -3.63 -0.75 -19.59
N LEU A 162 -4.79 -1.10 -19.02
CA LEU A 162 -5.11 -2.49 -18.68
C LEU A 162 -5.31 -3.37 -19.92
N SER A 163 -5.84 -2.85 -21.02
CA SER A 163 -5.94 -3.58 -22.28
C SER A 163 -4.57 -3.86 -22.88
N ALA A 164 -3.62 -2.93 -22.78
CA ALA A 164 -2.25 -3.14 -23.24
C ALA A 164 -1.55 -4.24 -22.42
N LEU A 165 -1.78 -4.28 -21.10
CA LEU A 165 -1.17 -5.26 -20.20
C LEU A 165 -1.83 -6.65 -20.31
N TYR A 166 -3.16 -6.70 -20.29
CA TYR A 166 -3.91 -7.96 -20.17
C TYR A 166 -4.49 -8.49 -21.48
N GLY A 167 -4.32 -7.76 -22.56
CA GLY A 167 -4.88 -8.13 -23.87
C GLY A 167 -4.19 -9.29 -24.57
N LYS A 168 -3.09 -9.81 -24.02
CA LYS A 168 -2.31 -10.94 -24.53
C LYS A 168 -2.40 -12.16 -23.59
N SER A 169 -1.78 -13.27 -23.99
CA SER A 169 -1.78 -14.52 -23.21
C SER A 169 -1.03 -14.38 -21.86
N ALA A 170 -1.36 -15.23 -20.90
CA ALA A 170 -0.75 -15.23 -19.57
C ALA A 170 0.80 -15.31 -19.55
N PRO A 171 1.50 -16.05 -20.42
CA PRO A 171 2.95 -16.00 -20.52
C PRO A 171 3.48 -14.59 -20.79
N ALA A 172 2.78 -13.83 -21.64
CA ALA A 172 3.19 -12.45 -21.97
C ALA A 172 3.10 -11.49 -20.78
N TYR A 173 2.22 -11.72 -19.81
CA TYR A 173 2.12 -10.88 -18.61
C TYR A 173 3.41 -10.89 -17.78
N LEU A 174 3.98 -12.07 -17.51
CA LEU A 174 5.23 -12.19 -16.76
C LEU A 174 6.42 -11.58 -17.54
N GLU A 175 6.46 -11.82 -18.85
CA GLU A 175 7.46 -11.22 -19.74
C GLU A 175 7.38 -9.69 -19.73
N HIS A 176 6.17 -9.12 -19.70
CA HIS A 176 5.97 -7.67 -19.63
C HIS A 176 6.46 -7.08 -18.30
N LYS A 177 6.22 -7.77 -17.19
CA LYS A 177 6.74 -7.36 -15.87
C LYS A 177 8.28 -7.38 -15.84
N ASP A 178 8.88 -8.44 -16.33
CA ASP A 178 10.33 -8.59 -16.40
C ASP A 178 10.97 -7.54 -17.34
N ASP A 179 10.37 -7.30 -18.50
CA ASP A 179 10.81 -6.29 -19.46
C ASP A 179 10.73 -4.86 -18.88
N PHE A 180 9.62 -4.52 -18.24
CA PHE A 180 9.45 -3.24 -17.55
C PHE A 180 10.48 -3.05 -16.42
N SER A 181 10.69 -4.07 -15.61
CA SER A 181 11.66 -4.03 -14.50
C SER A 181 13.08 -3.74 -15.00
N LYS A 182 13.46 -4.28 -16.17
CA LYS A 182 14.75 -4.00 -16.80
C LYS A 182 14.82 -2.61 -17.42
N ALA A 183 13.73 -2.16 -18.04
CA ALA A 183 13.65 -0.86 -18.70
C ALA A 183 13.55 0.30 -17.72
N TYR A 184 12.93 0.09 -16.55
CA TYR A 184 12.69 1.13 -15.55
C TYR A 184 13.06 0.67 -14.13
N PRO A 185 14.38 0.51 -13.83
CA PRO A 185 14.85 0.01 -12.53
C PRO A 185 14.57 0.97 -11.36
N ASP A 186 14.28 2.24 -11.63
CA ASP A 186 13.90 3.23 -10.63
C ASP A 186 12.62 2.85 -9.87
N TRP A 187 11.77 2.01 -10.47
CA TRP A 187 10.60 1.46 -9.83
C TRP A 187 10.88 0.85 -8.45
N ASN A 188 11.98 0.13 -8.29
CA ASN A 188 12.32 -0.51 -7.01
C ASN A 188 12.41 0.46 -5.83
N ILE A 189 12.79 1.72 -6.09
CA ILE A 189 12.84 2.77 -5.07
C ILE A 189 11.48 3.45 -4.95
N GLN A 190 10.81 3.67 -6.07
CA GLN A 190 9.50 4.32 -6.10
C GLN A 190 8.41 3.44 -5.44
N GLU A 191 8.49 2.12 -5.59
CA GLU A 191 7.65 1.17 -4.87
C GLU A 191 7.80 1.33 -3.35
N GLU A 192 9.04 1.46 -2.85
CA GLU A 192 9.32 1.73 -1.44
C GLU A 192 8.70 3.08 -1.01
N GLN A 193 8.89 4.14 -1.80
CA GLN A 193 8.36 5.46 -1.48
C GLN A 193 6.82 5.49 -1.45
N LEU A 194 6.17 4.78 -2.37
CA LEU A 194 4.70 4.64 -2.38
C LEU A 194 4.20 3.89 -1.16
N LEU A 195 4.84 2.79 -0.78
CA LEU A 195 4.47 2.04 0.42
C LEU A 195 4.64 2.87 1.68
N VAL A 196 5.77 3.60 1.80
CA VAL A 196 6.00 4.51 2.91
C VAL A 196 4.92 5.59 2.96
N TYR A 197 4.56 6.17 1.81
CA TYR A 197 3.48 7.16 1.72
C TYR A 197 2.15 6.62 2.23
N TRP A 198 1.69 5.48 1.71
CA TRP A 198 0.40 4.91 2.09
C TRP A 198 0.36 4.47 3.56
N ILE A 199 1.44 3.86 4.05
CA ILE A 199 1.51 3.43 5.47
C ILE A 199 1.55 4.65 6.38
N TYR A 200 2.39 5.64 6.10
CA TYR A 200 2.50 6.82 6.95
C TYR A 200 1.18 7.61 7.01
N THR A 201 0.52 7.78 5.87
CA THR A 201 -0.68 8.61 5.76
C THR A 201 -1.92 7.94 6.38
N TYR A 202 -2.09 6.62 6.21
CA TYR A 202 -3.39 5.99 6.50
C TYR A 202 -3.38 4.99 7.66
N PHE A 203 -2.21 4.48 8.05
CA PHE A 203 -2.17 3.36 8.98
C PHE A 203 -2.76 3.69 10.36
N CYS A 204 -2.41 4.83 10.94
CA CYS A 204 -2.89 5.21 12.27
C CYS A 204 -4.39 5.54 12.31
N GLY A 205 -5.03 5.77 11.17
CA GLY A 205 -6.48 5.87 11.07
C GLY A 205 -7.23 4.61 11.56
N ALA A 206 -6.54 3.48 11.70
CA ALA A 206 -7.07 2.28 12.33
C ALA A 206 -7.50 2.48 13.81
N VAL A 207 -7.14 3.59 14.44
CA VAL A 207 -7.66 3.96 15.77
C VAL A 207 -9.17 4.17 15.77
N TYR A 208 -9.76 4.55 14.63
CA TYR A 208 -11.19 4.85 14.49
C TYR A 208 -12.04 3.66 14.03
N ASP A 209 -11.44 2.73 13.27
CA ASP A 209 -12.18 1.63 12.64
C ASP A 209 -11.66 0.23 13.03
N GLU A 210 -10.56 0.18 13.77
CA GLU A 210 -9.89 -1.06 14.22
C GLU A 210 -9.42 -1.98 13.05
N GLU A 211 -9.39 -1.47 11.81
CA GLU A 211 -9.13 -2.24 10.59
C GLU A 211 -7.65 -2.18 10.16
N ILE A 212 -6.74 -2.65 11.03
CA ILE A 212 -5.29 -2.64 10.83
C ILE A 212 -4.85 -3.37 9.58
N PHE A 213 -5.40 -4.57 9.37
CA PHE A 213 -5.03 -5.38 8.22
C PHE A 213 -5.52 -4.75 6.91
N ALA A 214 -6.69 -4.10 6.91
CA ALA A 214 -7.20 -3.37 5.76
C ALA A 214 -6.29 -2.19 5.39
N LYS A 215 -5.76 -1.43 6.35
CA LYS A 215 -4.83 -0.32 6.09
C LYS A 215 -3.52 -0.81 5.43
N ILE A 216 -2.94 -1.92 5.88
CA ILE A 216 -1.75 -2.49 5.24
C ILE A 216 -2.08 -3.10 3.87
N LYS A 217 -3.22 -3.78 3.72
CA LYS A 217 -3.69 -4.22 2.39
C LYS A 217 -3.85 -3.04 1.43
N MET A 218 -4.37 -1.90 1.91
CA MET A 218 -4.51 -0.68 1.11
C MET A 218 -3.15 -0.18 0.61
N ALA A 219 -2.16 -0.07 1.49
CA ALA A 219 -0.82 0.35 1.11
C ALA A 219 -0.22 -0.56 0.02
N VAL A 220 -0.34 -1.87 0.20
CA VAL A 220 0.17 -2.86 -0.76
C VAL A 220 -0.60 -2.82 -2.07
N ILE A 221 -1.95 -2.85 -2.02
CA ILE A 221 -2.74 -2.93 -3.25
C ILE A 221 -2.66 -1.65 -4.07
N CYS A 222 -2.71 -0.47 -3.46
CA CYS A 222 -2.56 0.80 -4.18
C CYS A 222 -1.21 0.88 -4.90
N THR A 223 -0.12 0.47 -4.23
CA THR A 223 1.21 0.43 -4.84
C THR A 223 1.27 -0.54 -6.02
N LEU A 224 0.74 -1.75 -5.86
CA LEU A 224 0.78 -2.77 -6.91
C LEU A 224 -0.18 -2.46 -8.08
N LEU A 225 -1.34 -1.83 -7.83
CA LEU A 225 -2.24 -1.37 -8.89
C LEU A 225 -1.61 -0.23 -9.71
N ILE A 226 -0.87 0.68 -9.05
CA ILE A 226 -0.07 1.70 -9.75
C ILE A 226 0.97 1.01 -10.65
N HIS A 227 1.68 -0.01 -10.15
CA HIS A 227 2.64 -0.79 -10.94
C HIS A 227 2.01 -1.43 -12.19
N GLU A 228 0.80 -1.99 -12.06
CA GLU A 228 0.08 -2.57 -13.21
C GLU A 228 -0.25 -1.48 -14.27
N LEU A 229 -0.60 -0.28 -13.83
CA LEU A 229 -0.84 0.87 -14.73
C LEU A 229 0.46 1.37 -15.38
N ASP A 230 1.58 1.33 -14.67
CA ASP A 230 2.90 1.69 -15.20
C ASP A 230 3.29 0.75 -16.32
N ILE A 231 3.19 -0.57 -16.10
CA ILE A 231 3.49 -1.58 -17.13
C ILE A 231 2.56 -1.42 -18.33
N GLY A 232 1.26 -1.23 -18.10
CA GLY A 232 0.29 -1.01 -19.17
C GLY A 232 0.59 0.25 -19.97
N THR A 233 1.00 1.33 -19.31
CA THR A 233 1.40 2.58 -19.97
C THR A 233 2.70 2.43 -20.75
N TYR A 234 3.70 1.75 -20.20
CA TYR A 234 4.94 1.39 -20.87
C TYR A 234 4.68 0.65 -22.19
N LEU A 235 3.85 -0.40 -22.14
CA LEU A 235 3.50 -1.18 -23.31
C LEU A 235 2.76 -0.34 -24.38
N LYS A 236 1.79 0.46 -23.93
CA LYS A 236 1.03 1.37 -24.80
C LYS A 236 1.93 2.40 -25.48
N ASN A 237 2.93 2.89 -24.79
CA ASN A 237 3.88 3.90 -25.29
C ASN A 237 5.04 3.29 -26.11
N GLY A 238 4.92 2.06 -26.62
CA GLY A 238 5.95 1.42 -27.42
C GLY A 238 7.19 1.02 -26.61
N ARG A 239 7.00 0.66 -25.36
CA ARG A 239 8.06 0.28 -24.39
C ARG A 239 8.98 1.45 -24.01
N ILE A 240 8.39 2.62 -23.88
CA ILE A 240 9.03 3.84 -23.37
C ILE A 240 8.31 4.26 -22.10
N PHE A 241 9.07 4.53 -21.04
CA PHE A 241 8.56 4.98 -19.74
C PHE A 241 9.58 5.88 -19.05
N CYS A 242 9.11 6.93 -18.41
CA CYS A 242 9.97 7.87 -17.69
C CYS A 242 9.32 8.32 -16.37
N LEU A 243 10.07 9.06 -15.56
CA LEU A 243 9.57 9.62 -14.30
C LEU A 243 8.32 10.49 -14.50
N GLY A 244 8.19 11.18 -15.64
CA GLY A 244 6.99 11.96 -15.96
C GLY A 244 5.73 11.10 -16.10
N ASP A 245 5.85 9.91 -16.69
CA ASP A 245 4.76 8.94 -16.78
C ASP A 245 4.37 8.44 -15.38
N GLN A 246 5.37 8.08 -14.56
CA GLN A 246 5.17 7.65 -13.18
C GLN A 246 4.43 8.69 -12.35
N ILE A 247 4.87 9.95 -12.39
CA ILE A 247 4.22 11.08 -11.71
C ILE A 247 2.77 11.22 -12.18
N SER A 248 2.54 11.15 -13.51
CA SER A 248 1.21 11.29 -14.08
C SER A 248 0.25 10.19 -13.62
N ILE A 249 0.73 8.95 -13.53
CA ILE A 249 -0.07 7.79 -13.09
C ILE A 249 -0.37 7.91 -11.59
N CYS A 250 0.64 8.11 -10.76
CA CYS A 250 0.48 8.25 -9.31
C CYS A 250 -0.48 9.39 -8.95
N TYR A 251 -0.27 10.56 -9.54
CA TYR A 251 -1.12 11.72 -9.31
C TYR A 251 -2.58 11.47 -9.71
N ARG A 252 -2.83 10.81 -10.84
CA ARG A 252 -4.19 10.49 -11.29
C ARG A 252 -4.85 9.46 -10.38
N PHE A 253 -4.14 8.39 -10.05
CA PHE A 253 -4.63 7.33 -9.16
C PHE A 253 -4.98 7.88 -7.77
N SER A 254 -4.05 8.58 -7.16
CA SER A 254 -4.22 9.21 -5.86
C SER A 254 -5.40 10.19 -5.87
N ARG A 255 -5.55 10.99 -6.93
CA ARG A 255 -6.61 11.97 -7.03
C ARG A 255 -8.01 11.33 -7.14
N GLU A 256 -8.16 10.24 -7.86
CA GLU A 256 -9.42 9.51 -7.93
C GLU A 256 -9.76 8.82 -6.60
N LEU A 257 -8.76 8.38 -5.84
CA LEU A 257 -8.96 7.69 -4.57
C LEU A 257 -9.10 8.67 -3.40
N GLU A 258 -8.14 9.59 -3.22
CA GLU A 258 -7.99 10.38 -2.00
C GLU A 258 -8.84 11.67 -1.97
N HIS A 259 -9.41 12.09 -3.10
CA HIS A 259 -10.30 13.25 -3.17
C HIS A 259 -11.79 12.88 -3.11
N SER A 260 -12.10 11.65 -2.76
CA SER A 260 -13.46 11.15 -2.54
C SER A 260 -13.47 10.24 -1.33
N ASP A 261 -14.14 10.68 -0.29
CA ASP A 261 -14.39 9.85 0.90
C ASP A 261 -15.19 8.58 0.52
N LEU A 262 -16.07 8.67 -0.49
CA LEU A 262 -16.81 7.51 -1.01
C LEU A 262 -15.86 6.48 -1.62
N ASN A 263 -14.88 6.91 -2.40
CA ASN A 263 -13.90 6.01 -3.04
C ASN A 263 -12.98 5.38 -2.01
N LEU A 264 -12.49 6.19 -1.06
CA LEU A 264 -11.61 5.71 0.00
C LEU A 264 -12.34 4.68 0.86
N ASN A 265 -13.54 5.00 1.35
CA ASN A 265 -14.37 4.10 2.15
C ASN A 265 -14.77 2.84 1.36
N ALA A 266 -15.09 2.95 0.06
CA ALA A 266 -15.42 1.80 -0.77
C ALA A 266 -14.23 0.84 -0.90
N LEU A 267 -13.01 1.35 -1.08
CA LEU A 267 -11.80 0.53 -1.13
C LEU A 267 -11.54 -0.13 0.23
N GLU A 268 -11.56 0.63 1.33
CA GLU A 268 -11.32 0.11 2.68
C GLU A 268 -12.31 -1.00 3.04
N ASN A 269 -13.60 -0.80 2.77
CA ASN A 269 -14.64 -1.82 3.00
C ASN A 269 -14.41 -3.10 2.18
N LEU A 270 -13.99 -2.97 0.92
CA LEU A 270 -13.62 -4.14 0.10
C LEU A 270 -12.42 -4.88 0.72
N LEU A 271 -11.39 -4.13 1.12
CA LEU A 271 -10.19 -4.71 1.72
C LEU A 271 -10.48 -5.37 3.06
N ALA A 272 -11.39 -4.84 3.87
CA ALA A 272 -11.77 -5.42 5.15
C ALA A 272 -12.54 -6.73 4.95
N SER A 273 -13.55 -6.75 4.08
CA SER A 273 -14.57 -7.80 4.06
C SER A 273 -14.53 -8.79 2.89
N ASP A 274 -14.02 -8.40 1.71
CA ASP A 274 -14.07 -9.26 0.53
C ASP A 274 -12.94 -10.29 0.52
N LYS A 275 -13.31 -11.57 0.37
CA LYS A 275 -12.38 -12.71 0.30
C LYS A 275 -11.36 -12.61 -0.83
N LEU A 276 -11.61 -11.80 -1.86
CA LEU A 276 -10.63 -11.53 -2.91
C LEU A 276 -9.35 -10.91 -2.34
N PHE A 277 -9.45 -10.17 -1.25
CA PHE A 277 -8.33 -9.53 -0.54
C PHE A 277 -7.90 -10.30 0.71
N SER A 278 -8.12 -11.63 0.73
CA SER A 278 -7.62 -12.49 1.80
C SER A 278 -6.08 -12.49 1.84
N LEU A 279 -5.51 -12.87 2.99
CA LEU A 279 -4.05 -12.95 3.15
C LEU A 279 -3.41 -13.82 2.06
N GLU A 280 -4.02 -14.97 1.71
CA GLU A 280 -3.51 -15.90 0.72
C GLU A 280 -3.40 -15.27 -0.67
N ASN A 281 -4.40 -14.48 -1.06
CA ASN A 281 -4.41 -13.76 -2.33
C ASN A 281 -3.41 -12.60 -2.32
N MET A 282 -3.36 -11.85 -1.22
CA MET A 282 -2.42 -10.73 -1.07
C MET A 282 -0.96 -11.21 -1.10
N LEU A 283 -0.63 -12.33 -0.43
CA LEU A 283 0.70 -12.93 -0.48
C LEU A 283 1.07 -13.44 -1.87
N LYS A 284 0.07 -13.84 -2.69
CA LYS A 284 0.28 -14.35 -4.05
C LYS A 284 0.65 -13.26 -5.04
N ILE A 285 0.04 -12.07 -4.92
CA ILE A 285 0.27 -10.95 -5.85
C ILE A 285 1.59 -10.21 -5.59
N CYS A 286 2.16 -10.32 -4.38
CA CYS A 286 3.52 -9.90 -4.07
C CYS A 286 4.53 -10.87 -4.71
#